data_2ec20d1b11de8ecc9c4f7bdc0c3deb42
#
_entry.id   2ec20d1b11de8ecc9c4f7bdc0c3deb42
#
_cell.length_a   1.000
_cell.length_b   1.000
_cell.length_c   1.000
_cell.angle_alpha   90.00
_cell.angle_beta   90.00
_cell.angle_gamma   90.00
#
_symmetry.space_group_name_H-M   'P 1'
#
loop_
_entity.id
_entity.type
_entity.pdbx_description
1 polymer ?
#
loop_
_entity_poly.entity_id
_entity_poly.type
_entity_poly.pdbx_seq_one_letter_code
_entity_poly.pdbx_strand_id
1 'polypeptide(L)'
;VLLLLGLVVFFVLAAHNLSVYVKENISFSVLVSDDMKESDILKLQKRLDKKAFVKQTEYISKKQALREQTEAMGTDPQEFLGYNPFTASIEIKLHSDYANSDSIAKIEKLIKKNTNIQEVLYQKDLIDAVNDNIRNISLMLLGLAVILTFISFALINNTIRLAIYSKRFLIHTMKLVGASWAFIRRPFLRRNFWIGVL
;
A
#
# COMPACT_ATOMS: atom_id res chain seq x y z
N VAL A 1 -4.03 7.81 -26.33
CA VAL A 1 -2.68 7.79 -25.72
C VAL A 1 -2.74 8.31 -24.29
N LEU A 2 -3.27 9.53 -24.06
CA LEU A 2 -3.39 10.11 -22.71
C LEU A 2 -4.21 9.25 -21.77
N LEU A 3 -5.30 8.66 -22.24
CA LEU A 3 -6.13 7.75 -21.48
C LEU A 3 -5.32 6.50 -21.04
N LEU A 4 -4.51 5.94 -21.94
CA LEU A 4 -3.65 4.80 -21.63
C LEU A 4 -2.57 5.16 -20.58
N LEU A 5 -1.92 6.31 -20.72
CA LEU A 5 -0.95 6.79 -19.74
C LEU A 5 -1.61 7.10 -18.39
N GLY A 6 -2.79 7.71 -18.40
CA GLY A 6 -3.59 7.93 -17.18
C GLY A 6 -3.96 6.63 -16.49
N LEU A 7 -4.31 5.61 -17.26
CA LEU A 7 -4.64 4.28 -16.75
C LEU A 7 -3.41 3.58 -16.10
N VAL A 8 -2.21 3.76 -16.69
CA VAL A 8 -0.95 3.29 -16.10
C VAL A 8 -0.72 3.94 -14.73
N VAL A 9 -0.82 5.27 -14.65
CA VAL A 9 -0.65 6.00 -13.38
C VAL A 9 -1.69 5.56 -12.36
N PHE A 10 -2.94 5.41 -12.79
CA PHE A 10 -4.02 4.92 -11.92
C PHE A 10 -3.71 3.54 -11.33
N PHE A 11 -3.28 2.58 -12.14
CA PHE A 11 -2.95 1.24 -11.64
C PHE A 11 -1.77 1.23 -10.68
N VAL A 12 -0.73 2.02 -10.95
CA VAL A 12 0.44 2.12 -10.05
C VAL A 12 0.01 2.70 -8.70
N LEU A 13 -0.78 3.77 -8.70
CA LEU A 13 -1.29 4.39 -7.47
C LEU A 13 -2.25 3.45 -6.73
N ALA A 14 -3.16 2.77 -7.45
CA ALA A 14 -4.09 1.81 -6.85
C ALA A 14 -3.36 0.64 -6.18
N ALA A 15 -2.32 0.09 -6.81
CA ALA A 15 -1.49 -0.96 -6.23
C ALA A 15 -0.76 -0.50 -4.97
N HIS A 16 -0.18 0.70 -5.02
CA HIS A 16 0.48 1.29 -3.85
C HIS A 16 -0.49 1.50 -2.69
N ASN A 17 -1.64 2.12 -2.94
CA ASN A 17 -2.65 2.36 -1.91
C ASN A 17 -3.21 1.07 -1.32
N LEU A 18 -3.47 0.05 -2.16
CA LEU A 18 -3.92 -1.26 -1.70
C LEU A 18 -2.85 -1.92 -0.80
N SER A 19 -1.58 -1.85 -1.20
CA SER A 19 -0.46 -2.36 -0.40
C SER A 19 -0.41 -1.70 0.97
N VAL A 20 -0.47 -0.38 1.02
CA VAL A 20 -0.48 0.39 2.27
C VAL A 20 -1.68 0.00 3.12
N TYR A 21 -2.88 -0.01 2.53
CA TYR A 21 -4.12 -0.35 3.24
C TYR A 21 -4.07 -1.73 3.88
N VAL A 22 -3.66 -2.76 3.13
CA VAL A 22 -3.58 -4.13 3.65
C VAL A 22 -2.53 -4.22 4.75
N LYS A 23 -1.35 -3.66 4.56
CA LYS A 23 -0.26 -3.68 5.55
C LYS A 23 -0.63 -2.97 6.85
N GLU A 24 -1.33 -1.86 6.78
CA GLU A 24 -1.74 -1.08 7.94
C GLU A 24 -2.91 -1.69 8.71
N ASN A 25 -3.64 -2.64 8.10
CA ASN A 25 -4.69 -3.41 8.77
C ASN A 25 -4.16 -4.71 9.41
N ILE A 26 -2.90 -5.06 9.19
CA ILE A 26 -2.27 -6.14 9.94
C ILE A 26 -2.02 -5.66 11.37
N SER A 27 -2.67 -6.31 12.32
CA SER A 27 -2.46 -6.09 13.74
C SER A 27 -1.66 -7.22 14.37
N PHE A 28 -0.96 -6.90 15.44
CA PHE A 28 -0.42 -7.91 16.33
C PHE A 28 -0.84 -7.61 17.77
N SER A 29 -1.10 -8.68 18.51
CA SER A 29 -1.61 -8.59 19.88
C SER A 29 -0.47 -8.78 20.86
N VAL A 30 -0.33 -7.85 21.77
CA VAL A 30 0.59 -7.92 22.90
C VAL A 30 -0.19 -8.36 24.13
N LEU A 31 -0.01 -9.62 24.55
CA LEU A 31 -0.61 -10.14 25.76
C LEU A 31 0.09 -9.55 26.97
N VAL A 32 -0.69 -8.97 27.86
CA VAL A 32 -0.18 -8.40 29.13
C VAL A 32 -0.35 -9.37 30.28
N SER A 33 0.54 -9.29 31.27
CA SER A 33 0.46 -10.13 32.45
C SER A 33 -0.85 -9.93 33.20
N ASP A 34 -1.43 -11.02 33.70
CA ASP A 34 -2.70 -11.03 34.46
C ASP A 34 -2.65 -10.22 35.72
N ASP A 35 -1.45 -10.04 36.30
CA ASP A 35 -1.22 -9.27 37.53
C ASP A 35 -1.17 -7.75 37.31
N MET A 36 -1.23 -7.32 36.04
CA MET A 36 -1.11 -5.91 35.67
C MET A 36 -2.41 -5.17 35.92
N LYS A 37 -2.34 -4.05 36.65
CA LYS A 37 -3.49 -3.18 36.84
C LYS A 37 -3.85 -2.46 35.54
N GLU A 38 -5.14 -2.26 35.32
CA GLU A 38 -5.65 -1.56 34.12
C GLU A 38 -5.00 -0.19 33.88
N SER A 39 -4.76 0.55 34.99
CA SER A 39 -4.05 1.84 34.93
C SER A 39 -2.63 1.75 34.36
N ASP A 40 -1.95 0.64 34.59
CA ASP A 40 -0.58 0.43 34.09
C ASP A 40 -0.58 -0.09 32.67
N ILE A 41 -1.61 -0.86 32.27
CA ILE A 41 -1.86 -1.26 30.86
C ILE A 41 -2.10 -0.01 30.02
N LEU A 42 -2.93 0.93 30.47
CA LEU A 42 -3.18 2.19 29.76
C LEU A 42 -1.93 3.08 29.66
N LYS A 43 -1.05 3.07 30.69
CA LYS A 43 0.25 3.75 30.58
C LYS A 43 1.18 3.07 29.59
N LEU A 44 1.15 1.74 29.51
CA LEU A 44 1.90 0.97 28.52
C LEU A 44 1.40 1.29 27.12
N GLN A 45 0.08 1.28 26.91
CA GLN A 45 -0.56 1.67 25.65
C GLN A 45 -0.09 3.06 25.19
N LYS A 46 -0.19 4.08 26.06
CA LYS A 46 0.27 5.45 25.75
C LYS A 46 1.77 5.54 25.43
N ARG A 47 2.59 4.64 25.98
CA ARG A 47 4.02 4.55 25.62
C ARG A 47 4.24 3.91 24.27
N LEU A 48 3.42 2.94 23.92
CA LEU A 48 3.46 2.28 22.62
C LEU A 48 2.98 3.22 21.50
N ASP A 49 1.91 3.98 21.73
CA ASP A 49 1.40 4.99 20.78
C ASP A 49 2.44 6.04 20.38
N LYS A 50 3.41 6.33 21.26
CA LYS A 50 4.49 7.27 20.94
C LYS A 50 5.60 6.69 20.06
N LYS A 51 5.55 5.41 19.74
CA LYS A 51 6.58 4.77 18.94
C LYS A 51 6.34 5.00 17.45
N ALA A 52 7.39 5.30 16.70
CA ALA A 52 7.32 5.63 15.28
C ALA A 52 6.74 4.50 14.40
N PHE A 53 6.80 3.25 14.85
CA PHE A 53 6.25 2.12 14.12
C PHE A 53 4.76 1.89 14.36
N VAL A 54 4.17 2.52 15.37
CA VAL A 54 2.77 2.34 15.77
C VAL A 54 1.90 3.36 15.05
N LYS A 55 0.88 2.86 14.36
CA LYS A 55 -0.17 3.68 13.75
C LYS A 55 -1.32 3.92 14.74
N GLN A 56 -1.73 2.86 15.41
CA GLN A 56 -2.86 2.87 16.36
C GLN A 56 -2.69 1.72 17.35
N THR A 57 -3.13 1.92 18.59
CA THR A 57 -3.28 0.84 19.57
C THR A 57 -4.70 0.79 20.10
N GLU A 58 -5.15 -0.41 20.41
CA GLU A 58 -6.44 -0.67 21.02
C GLU A 58 -6.27 -1.60 22.21
N TYR A 59 -6.83 -1.22 23.36
CA TYR A 59 -6.84 -2.07 24.55
C TYR A 59 -8.06 -2.97 24.52
N ILE A 60 -7.85 -4.28 24.55
CA ILE A 60 -8.89 -5.30 24.62
C ILE A 60 -8.87 -5.92 26.00
N SER A 61 -9.92 -5.67 26.76
CA SER A 61 -10.06 -6.28 28.09
C SER A 61 -10.41 -7.77 28.00
N LYS A 62 -10.15 -8.53 29.08
CA LYS A 62 -10.51 -9.97 29.15
C LYS A 62 -11.99 -10.23 28.82
N LYS A 63 -12.89 -9.34 29.26
CA LYS A 63 -14.33 -9.47 28.98
C LYS A 63 -14.66 -9.21 27.51
N GLN A 64 -14.00 -8.24 26.92
CA GLN A 64 -14.17 -7.91 25.51
C GLN A 64 -13.62 -9.03 24.63
N ALA A 65 -12.41 -9.55 24.93
CA ALA A 65 -11.82 -10.68 24.22
C ALA A 65 -12.74 -11.92 24.24
N LEU A 66 -13.32 -12.23 25.42
CA LEU A 66 -14.29 -13.32 25.52
C LEU A 66 -15.49 -13.09 24.62
N ARG A 67 -16.10 -11.89 24.65
CA ARG A 67 -17.28 -11.58 23.85
C ARG A 67 -17.00 -11.67 22.35
N GLU A 68 -15.91 -11.08 21.89
CA GLU A 68 -15.52 -11.11 20.47
C GLU A 68 -15.26 -12.54 20.00
N GLN A 69 -14.60 -13.36 20.82
CA GLN A 69 -14.36 -14.75 20.48
C GLN A 69 -15.64 -15.60 20.54
N THR A 70 -16.53 -15.35 21.50
CA THR A 70 -17.83 -16.01 21.56
C THR A 70 -18.67 -15.69 20.32
N GLU A 71 -18.68 -14.44 19.88
CA GLU A 71 -19.37 -14.03 18.64
C GLU A 71 -18.76 -14.70 17.39
N ALA A 72 -17.42 -14.79 17.33
CA ALA A 72 -16.72 -15.39 16.19
C ALA A 72 -16.85 -16.91 16.13
N MET A 73 -16.83 -17.58 17.29
CA MET A 73 -16.91 -19.06 17.40
C MET A 73 -18.34 -19.59 17.47
N GLY A 74 -19.30 -18.71 17.78
CA GLY A 74 -20.73 -19.09 17.98
C GLY A 74 -20.99 -19.87 19.26
N THR A 75 -19.99 -19.99 20.16
CA THR A 75 -20.07 -20.75 21.41
C THR A 75 -19.24 -20.04 22.48
N ASP A 76 -19.72 -19.98 23.70
CA ASP A 76 -18.99 -19.36 24.82
C ASP A 76 -17.98 -20.36 25.41
N PRO A 77 -16.67 -20.13 25.27
CA PRO A 77 -15.65 -21.00 25.87
C PRO A 77 -15.72 -21.05 27.39
N GLN A 78 -16.25 -20.01 28.03
CA GLN A 78 -16.38 -19.99 29.51
C GLN A 78 -17.40 -21.01 30.01
N GLU A 79 -18.44 -21.35 29.22
CA GLU A 79 -19.43 -22.37 29.61
C GLU A 79 -18.80 -23.76 29.72
N PHE A 80 -17.79 -24.06 28.88
CA PHE A 80 -17.12 -25.37 28.88
C PHE A 80 -15.96 -25.45 29.87
N LEU A 81 -15.21 -24.34 30.02
CA LEU A 81 -13.99 -24.33 30.83
C LEU A 81 -14.24 -23.93 32.30
N GLY A 82 -15.38 -23.30 32.59
CA GLY A 82 -15.69 -22.77 33.91
C GLY A 82 -14.96 -21.47 34.28
N TYR A 83 -14.06 -20.99 33.42
CA TYR A 83 -13.34 -19.73 33.60
C TYR A 83 -13.09 -19.06 32.24
N ASN A 84 -12.81 -17.75 32.26
CA ASN A 84 -12.43 -17.03 31.05
C ASN A 84 -10.97 -17.35 30.68
N PRO A 85 -10.70 -18.05 29.54
CA PRO A 85 -9.35 -18.42 29.12
C PRO A 85 -8.56 -17.28 28.50
N PHE A 86 -9.21 -16.13 28.21
CA PHE A 86 -8.56 -15.03 27.52
C PHE A 86 -7.90 -14.06 28.48
N THR A 87 -6.72 -13.56 28.10
CA THR A 87 -5.98 -12.52 28.81
C THR A 87 -6.25 -11.15 28.17
N ALA A 88 -6.00 -10.09 28.93
CA ALA A 88 -6.05 -8.76 28.36
C ALA A 88 -4.90 -8.55 27.35
N SER A 89 -5.17 -7.83 26.27
CA SER A 89 -4.20 -7.55 25.23
C SER A 89 -4.23 -6.11 24.77
N ILE A 90 -3.12 -5.67 24.20
CA ILE A 90 -3.04 -4.42 23.44
C ILE A 90 -2.84 -4.81 21.98
N GLU A 91 -3.85 -4.56 21.16
CA GLU A 91 -3.69 -4.67 19.72
C GLU A 91 -2.94 -3.47 19.17
N ILE A 92 -1.96 -3.74 18.31
CA ILE A 92 -1.11 -2.72 17.72
C ILE A 92 -1.21 -2.85 16.20
N LYS A 93 -1.66 -1.78 15.55
CA LYS A 93 -1.58 -1.62 14.08
C LYS A 93 -0.30 -0.86 13.76
N LEU A 94 0.45 -1.39 12.79
CA LEU A 94 1.71 -0.79 12.36
C LEU A 94 1.51 0.17 11.19
N HIS A 95 2.43 1.11 11.02
CA HIS A 95 2.58 1.79 9.74
C HIS A 95 3.09 0.80 8.69
N SER A 96 2.66 0.98 7.43
CA SER A 96 2.97 0.08 6.30
C SER A 96 4.46 -0.23 6.13
N ASP A 97 5.34 0.73 6.44
CA ASP A 97 6.79 0.60 6.32
C ASP A 97 7.38 -0.42 7.30
N TYR A 98 6.70 -0.63 8.44
CA TYR A 98 7.11 -1.57 9.49
C TYR A 98 6.36 -2.90 9.44
N ALA A 99 5.34 -3.04 8.58
CA ALA A 99 4.55 -4.26 8.44
C ALA A 99 5.25 -5.29 7.52
N ASN A 100 6.46 -5.68 7.90
CA ASN A 100 7.24 -6.73 7.27
C ASN A 100 7.94 -7.59 8.34
N SER A 101 8.25 -8.84 7.99
CA SER A 101 8.76 -9.84 8.94
C SER A 101 10.03 -9.41 9.66
N ASP A 102 10.95 -8.73 8.98
CA ASP A 102 12.21 -8.28 9.57
C ASP A 102 11.98 -7.17 10.61
N SER A 103 11.11 -6.22 10.29
CA SER A 103 10.76 -5.12 11.20
C SER A 103 9.97 -5.64 12.39
N ILE A 104 9.01 -6.53 12.17
CA ILE A 104 8.19 -7.13 13.23
C ILE A 104 9.06 -7.94 14.19
N ALA A 105 10.02 -8.73 13.70
CA ALA A 105 10.94 -9.45 14.56
C ALA A 105 11.80 -8.52 15.46
N LYS A 106 12.18 -7.35 14.95
CA LYS A 106 12.89 -6.32 15.74
C LYS A 106 11.98 -5.67 16.76
N ILE A 107 10.74 -5.35 16.36
CA ILE A 107 9.71 -4.76 17.23
C ILE A 107 9.34 -5.74 18.35
N GLU A 108 9.14 -7.02 18.03
CA GLU A 108 8.88 -8.08 19.01
C GLU A 108 9.96 -8.13 20.08
N LYS A 109 11.25 -8.17 19.66
CA LYS A 109 12.38 -8.16 20.59
C LYS A 109 12.42 -6.90 21.45
N LEU A 110 12.01 -5.77 20.90
CA LEU A 110 11.97 -4.49 21.63
C LEU A 110 10.83 -4.46 22.66
N ILE A 111 9.67 -5.00 22.29
CA ILE A 111 8.48 -5.08 23.14
C ILE A 111 8.70 -6.10 24.26
N LYS A 112 9.23 -7.30 23.95
CA LYS A 112 9.52 -8.38 24.93
C LYS A 112 10.57 -8.00 26.00
N LYS A 113 11.30 -6.90 25.82
CA LYS A 113 12.17 -6.36 26.91
C LYS A 113 11.40 -5.85 28.12
N ASN A 114 10.10 -5.61 27.98
CA ASN A 114 9.27 -5.20 29.08
C ASN A 114 8.75 -6.44 29.83
N THR A 115 9.13 -6.59 31.08
CA THR A 115 8.81 -7.74 31.95
C THR A 115 7.30 -7.97 32.15
N ASN A 116 6.48 -6.96 31.90
CA ASN A 116 5.03 -7.01 32.07
C ASN A 116 4.29 -7.55 30.82
N ILE A 117 5.02 -7.95 29.77
CA ILE A 117 4.47 -8.52 28.56
C ILE A 117 4.70 -10.03 28.58
N GLN A 118 3.62 -10.78 28.54
CA GLN A 118 3.69 -12.25 28.51
C GLN A 118 4.14 -12.75 27.14
N GLU A 119 3.45 -12.31 26.10
CA GLU A 119 3.67 -12.79 24.76
C GLU A 119 3.26 -11.74 23.72
N VAL A 120 3.86 -11.83 22.54
CA VAL A 120 3.46 -11.07 21.36
C VAL A 120 2.96 -12.08 20.34
N LEU A 121 1.66 -12.02 20.05
CA LEU A 121 1.00 -12.89 19.10
C LEU A 121 0.82 -12.18 17.78
N TYR A 122 1.33 -12.77 16.71
CA TYR A 122 1.08 -12.34 15.34
C TYR A 122 1.14 -13.54 14.40
N GLN A 123 0.40 -13.43 13.30
CA GLN A 123 0.37 -14.49 12.28
C GLN A 123 1.49 -14.24 11.28
N LYS A 124 2.68 -14.77 11.58
CA LYS A 124 3.86 -14.58 10.72
C LYS A 124 3.60 -15.04 9.29
N ASP A 125 3.01 -16.22 9.13
CA ASP A 125 2.74 -16.80 7.81
C ASP A 125 1.77 -15.93 7.00
N LEU A 126 0.79 -15.31 7.66
CA LEU A 126 -0.12 -14.37 7.02
C LEU A 126 0.62 -13.10 6.56
N ILE A 127 1.51 -12.59 7.39
CA ILE A 127 2.29 -11.39 7.06
C ILE A 127 3.22 -11.66 5.87
N ASP A 128 3.89 -12.80 5.87
CA ASP A 128 4.77 -13.22 4.78
C ASP A 128 3.96 -13.43 3.48
N ALA A 129 2.84 -14.15 3.56
CA ALA A 129 1.95 -14.37 2.41
C ALA A 129 1.40 -13.05 1.85
N VAL A 130 0.99 -12.12 2.71
CA VAL A 130 0.52 -10.78 2.29
C VAL A 130 1.63 -10.01 1.61
N ASN A 131 2.84 -9.97 2.19
CA ASN A 131 3.97 -9.27 1.60
C ASN A 131 4.37 -9.84 0.24
N ASP A 132 4.41 -11.17 0.10
CA ASP A 132 4.74 -11.84 -1.15
C ASP A 132 3.65 -11.63 -2.22
N ASN A 133 2.38 -11.73 -1.86
CA ASN A 133 1.27 -11.45 -2.77
C ASN A 133 1.27 -9.99 -3.25
N ILE A 134 1.48 -9.04 -2.35
CA ILE A 134 1.58 -7.62 -2.71
C ILE A 134 2.77 -7.39 -3.64
N ARG A 135 3.92 -8.00 -3.38
CA ARG A 135 5.10 -7.92 -4.23
C ARG A 135 4.81 -8.48 -5.63
N ASN A 136 4.18 -9.65 -5.71
CA ASN A 136 3.84 -10.28 -6.99
C ASN A 136 2.83 -9.45 -7.78
N ILE A 137 1.79 -8.93 -7.14
CA ILE A 137 0.79 -8.04 -7.75
C ILE A 137 1.48 -6.76 -8.24
N SER A 138 2.35 -6.16 -7.44
CA SER A 138 3.08 -4.94 -7.81
C SER A 138 3.99 -5.17 -9.02
N LEU A 139 4.69 -6.32 -9.08
CA LEU A 139 5.52 -6.68 -10.23
C LEU A 139 4.69 -6.91 -11.50
N MET A 140 3.53 -7.57 -11.38
CA MET A 140 2.61 -7.78 -12.50
C MET A 140 2.08 -6.44 -13.03
N LEU A 141 1.66 -5.54 -12.15
CA LEU A 141 1.17 -4.22 -12.52
C LEU A 141 2.27 -3.34 -13.13
N LEU A 142 3.50 -3.43 -12.61
CA LEU A 142 4.65 -2.75 -13.19
C LEU A 142 4.94 -3.27 -14.61
N GLY A 143 4.90 -4.59 -14.83
CA GLY A 143 5.04 -5.18 -16.15
C GLY A 143 3.98 -4.69 -17.13
N LEU A 144 2.72 -4.67 -16.70
CA LEU A 144 1.61 -4.12 -17.48
C LEU A 144 1.82 -2.64 -17.80
N ALA A 145 2.27 -1.83 -16.83
CA ALA A 145 2.57 -0.42 -17.02
C ALA A 145 3.66 -0.21 -18.09
N VAL A 146 4.71 -1.01 -18.08
CA VAL A 146 5.77 -0.97 -19.08
C VAL A 146 5.22 -1.29 -20.47
N ILE A 147 4.42 -2.35 -20.62
CA ILE A 147 3.81 -2.73 -21.91
C ILE A 147 2.91 -1.59 -22.42
N LEU A 148 2.05 -1.05 -21.59
CA LEU A 148 1.16 0.06 -21.96
C LEU A 148 1.95 1.32 -22.36
N THR A 149 3.08 1.58 -21.72
CA THR A 149 3.98 2.68 -22.07
C THR A 149 4.59 2.48 -23.46
N PHE A 150 5.04 1.26 -23.78
CA PHE A 150 5.55 0.93 -25.12
C PHE A 150 4.49 1.08 -26.21
N ILE A 151 3.27 0.59 -25.95
CA ILE A 151 2.13 0.75 -26.87
C ILE A 151 1.83 2.24 -27.08
N SER A 152 1.78 3.02 -26.02
CA SER A 152 1.56 4.46 -26.10
C SER A 152 2.63 5.17 -26.94
N PHE A 153 3.89 4.81 -26.74
CA PHE A 153 5.00 5.35 -27.53
C PHE A 153 4.90 4.99 -29.01
N ALA A 154 4.53 3.73 -29.32
CA ALA A 154 4.31 3.28 -30.70
C ALA A 154 3.15 4.03 -31.36
N LEU A 155 2.04 4.25 -30.64
CA LEU A 155 0.90 5.02 -31.14
C LEU A 155 1.25 6.48 -31.41
N ILE A 156 2.02 7.13 -30.51
CA ILE A 156 2.50 8.51 -30.72
C ILE A 156 3.34 8.57 -32.00
N ASN A 157 4.32 7.69 -32.15
CA ASN A 157 5.18 7.66 -33.33
C ASN A 157 4.37 7.48 -34.62
N ASN A 158 3.39 6.58 -34.61
CA ASN A 158 2.55 6.33 -35.76
C ASN A 158 1.66 7.54 -36.11
N THR A 159 1.08 8.18 -35.10
CA THR A 159 0.28 9.39 -35.25
C THR A 159 1.09 10.55 -35.81
N ILE A 160 2.33 10.75 -35.31
CA ILE A 160 3.22 11.80 -35.83
C ILE A 160 3.58 11.53 -37.29
N ARG A 161 3.91 10.28 -37.65
CA ARG A 161 4.21 9.89 -39.02
C ARG A 161 3.05 10.16 -39.99
N LEU A 162 1.82 9.80 -39.57
CA LEU A 162 0.60 10.07 -40.31
C LEU A 162 0.35 11.59 -40.47
N ALA A 163 0.54 12.37 -39.43
CA ALA A 163 0.37 13.82 -39.47
C ALA A 163 1.37 14.49 -40.43
N ILE A 164 2.62 14.05 -40.42
CA ILE A 164 3.65 14.54 -41.38
C ILE A 164 3.30 14.15 -42.82
N TYR A 165 2.90 12.89 -43.02
CA TYR A 165 2.54 12.40 -44.35
C TYR A 165 1.33 13.15 -44.93
N SER A 166 0.29 13.38 -44.13
CA SER A 166 -0.90 14.16 -44.54
C SER A 166 -0.56 15.58 -45.00
N LYS A 167 0.50 16.17 -44.45
CA LYS A 167 0.92 17.55 -44.71
C LYS A 167 2.18 17.64 -45.62
N ARG A 168 2.57 16.54 -46.26
CA ARG A 168 3.82 16.46 -47.06
C ARG A 168 3.92 17.56 -48.12
N PHE A 169 2.83 17.84 -48.85
CA PHE A 169 2.81 18.87 -49.88
C PHE A 169 3.05 20.27 -49.31
N LEU A 170 2.39 20.63 -48.24
CA LEU A 170 2.58 21.89 -47.53
C LEU A 170 4.03 22.06 -47.04
N ILE A 171 4.61 21.02 -46.48
CA ILE A 171 6.00 21.02 -46.06
C ILE A 171 6.94 21.22 -47.24
N HIS A 172 6.66 20.55 -48.38
CA HIS A 172 7.46 20.68 -49.59
C HIS A 172 7.40 22.09 -50.20
N THR A 173 6.21 22.69 -50.24
CA THR A 173 6.01 24.10 -50.72
C THR A 173 6.77 25.06 -49.80
N MET A 174 6.66 24.93 -48.47
CA MET A 174 7.41 25.81 -47.56
C MET A 174 8.92 25.67 -47.72
N LYS A 175 9.41 24.47 -48.02
CA LYS A 175 10.84 24.23 -48.27
C LYS A 175 11.30 24.91 -49.58
N LEU A 176 10.48 24.87 -50.63
CA LEU A 176 10.78 25.50 -51.91
C LEU A 176 10.86 27.04 -51.81
N VAL A 177 10.05 27.66 -50.92
CA VAL A 177 10.09 29.09 -50.64
C VAL A 177 11.23 29.48 -49.69
N GLY A 178 12.09 28.52 -49.28
CA GLY A 178 13.26 28.76 -48.46
C GLY A 178 12.98 28.84 -46.92
N ALA A 179 11.83 28.31 -46.47
CA ALA A 179 11.53 28.30 -45.04
C ALA A 179 12.52 27.42 -44.26
N SER A 180 13.00 27.92 -43.12
CA SER A 180 13.90 27.18 -42.26
C SER A 180 13.22 25.95 -41.61
N TRP A 181 13.96 24.86 -41.33
CA TRP A 181 13.44 23.68 -40.64
C TRP A 181 12.81 24.00 -39.28
N ALA A 182 13.33 25.00 -38.57
CA ALA A 182 12.77 25.44 -37.30
C ALA A 182 11.37 26.04 -37.47
N PHE A 183 11.18 26.84 -38.51
CA PHE A 183 9.89 27.45 -38.87
C PHE A 183 8.84 26.39 -39.23
N ILE A 184 9.23 25.40 -40.02
CA ILE A 184 8.35 24.28 -40.44
C ILE A 184 7.92 23.43 -39.24
N ARG A 185 8.83 23.13 -38.29
CA ARG A 185 8.52 22.29 -37.12
C ARG A 185 7.68 22.97 -36.06
N ARG A 186 7.81 24.28 -35.88
CA ARG A 186 7.20 25.02 -34.77
C ARG A 186 5.67 24.86 -34.66
N PRO A 187 4.87 24.93 -35.73
CA PRO A 187 3.41 24.76 -35.68
C PRO A 187 3.02 23.32 -35.30
N PHE A 188 3.79 22.31 -35.74
CA PHE A 188 3.54 20.90 -35.39
C PHE A 188 3.79 20.61 -33.92
N LEU A 189 4.90 21.15 -33.38
CA LEU A 189 5.23 20.96 -31.98
C LEU A 189 4.21 21.67 -31.08
N ARG A 190 3.83 22.91 -31.38
CA ARG A 190 2.83 23.65 -30.62
C ARG A 190 1.47 22.95 -30.61
N ARG A 191 1.00 22.47 -31.78
CA ARG A 191 -0.28 21.78 -31.89
C ARG A 191 -0.28 20.46 -31.10
N ASN A 192 0.77 19.65 -31.25
CA ASN A 192 0.87 18.38 -30.53
C ASN A 192 1.02 18.58 -29.01
N PHE A 193 1.70 19.63 -28.58
CA PHE A 193 1.78 19.99 -27.17
C PHE A 193 0.40 20.33 -26.59
N TRP A 194 -0.38 21.18 -27.25
CA TRP A 194 -1.72 21.54 -26.78
C TRP A 194 -2.70 20.36 -26.81
N ILE A 195 -2.64 19.49 -27.81
CA ILE A 195 -3.46 18.27 -27.86
C ILE A 195 -3.05 17.28 -26.76
N GLY A 196 -1.81 17.34 -26.28
CA GLY A 196 -1.32 16.51 -25.19
C GLY A 196 -1.65 17.04 -23.78
N VAL A 197 -1.99 18.32 -23.66
CA VAL A 197 -2.33 18.97 -22.37
C VAL A 197 -3.85 19.03 -22.14
N LEU A 198 -4.67 19.03 -23.19
CA LEU A 198 -6.13 18.88 -23.16
C LEU A 198 -6.55 17.41 -23.11
#